data_fac4c71be6ece5195abaee8cf1bb2234
#
_entry.id   fac4c71be6ece5195abaee8cf1bb2234
#
_cell.length_a   1.000
_cell.length_b   1.000
_cell.length_c   1.000
_cell.angle_alpha   90.00
_cell.angle_beta   90.00
_cell.angle_gamma   90.00
#
_symmetry.space_group_name_H-M   'P 1'
#
loop_
_entity.id
_entity.type
_entity.pdbx_description
1 polymer ?
#
loop_
_entity_poly.entity_id
_entity_poly.type
_entity_poly.pdbx_seq_one_letter_code
_entity_poly.pdbx_strand_id
1 'polypeptide(L)'
;VNTSKYFFQSFAVVVLSTLSFLVFKTFLPKKLFPENAVSSKNIVVDSLLLEAIAEDGNLKSNDTLSNATIDYKITNGVKFPTETFENYTGNQYLVTFFEKLFKLETKKEGNVRIAYFGDSMTDGDLIVKDFRTYLQEKFGGQGVGFVNITSESASSRSSVTHEFSGNWKTQSYLKVKRPSRAFGVNGHVFFANDTSNVAWVKFKATKTKFATDLPKPTLFYGSSSNKEGKVFYTSGADTIVKKLTPNNTVNSLTLSDGSLKNLNVNFKNADSIPFYGFNFDDGKGVHVDNFSNRGNSGLPLGSFDINTMRAFHAKLDYDLIVLQYGTNVLNYGTLDYTWYEKRMTKVVNHLKECFPGVAILIIAAADKSTKYDMEMKTDSAVVPLNRAQRKYAIQSEASFVNLYTLMGGDGSMVKWVEEIPAKANKDYTHFNHRGAKEVANLIFTQLNQGYETYKALRKKKKPAVPIKKDSAIIKNDSVHEE
;
A
#
# COMPACT_ATOMS: atom_id res chain seq x y z
N VAL A 1 26.44 -69.38 8.34
CA VAL A 1 25.79 -68.38 7.46
C VAL A 1 26.91 -67.65 6.72
N ASN A 2 26.95 -67.77 5.41
CA ASN A 2 28.05 -67.27 4.57
C ASN A 2 27.98 -65.75 4.42
N THR A 3 28.49 -64.98 5.43
CA THR A 3 28.49 -63.54 5.53
C THR A 3 29.19 -62.84 4.33
N SER A 4 30.18 -63.52 3.73
CA SER A 4 30.91 -63.01 2.57
C SER A 4 29.99 -62.88 1.31
N LYS A 5 29.01 -63.80 1.12
CA LYS A 5 28.09 -63.77 0.00
C LYS A 5 27.14 -62.55 0.04
N TYR A 6 26.64 -62.24 1.22
CA TYR A 6 25.78 -61.05 1.41
C TYR A 6 26.58 -59.74 1.30
N PHE A 7 27.82 -59.72 1.75
CA PHE A 7 28.71 -58.59 1.56
C PHE A 7 28.95 -58.30 0.08
N PHE A 8 29.29 -59.31 -0.71
CA PHE A 8 29.51 -59.14 -2.15
C PHE A 8 28.22 -58.76 -2.91
N GLN A 9 27.07 -59.27 -2.50
CA GLN A 9 25.80 -58.87 -3.07
C GLN A 9 25.47 -57.39 -2.79
N SER A 10 25.63 -56.95 -1.54
CA SER A 10 25.42 -55.56 -1.14
C SER A 10 26.40 -54.61 -1.84
N PHE A 11 27.67 -55.01 -1.92
CA PHE A 11 28.70 -54.25 -2.64
C PHE A 11 28.39 -54.17 -4.13
N ALA A 12 27.97 -55.23 -4.78
CA ALA A 12 27.56 -55.22 -6.18
C ALA A 12 26.35 -54.29 -6.43
N VAL A 13 25.36 -54.28 -5.52
CA VAL A 13 24.21 -53.36 -5.62
C VAL A 13 24.64 -51.88 -5.54
N VAL A 14 25.53 -51.54 -4.61
CA VAL A 14 26.06 -50.20 -4.46
C VAL A 14 26.84 -49.76 -5.71
N VAL A 15 27.72 -50.63 -6.22
CA VAL A 15 28.51 -50.34 -7.42
C VAL A 15 27.62 -50.17 -8.64
N LEU A 16 26.64 -51.07 -8.85
CA LEU A 16 25.68 -50.96 -9.96
C LEU A 16 24.83 -49.71 -9.87
N SER A 17 24.35 -49.37 -8.67
CA SER A 17 23.57 -48.12 -8.45
C SER A 17 24.41 -46.87 -8.76
N THR A 18 25.67 -46.86 -8.34
CA THR A 18 26.59 -45.74 -8.62
C THR A 18 26.91 -45.64 -10.10
N LEU A 19 27.16 -46.74 -10.77
CA LEU A 19 27.39 -46.78 -12.22
C LEU A 19 26.14 -46.34 -13.00
N SER A 20 24.97 -46.83 -12.61
CA SER A 20 23.71 -46.39 -13.20
C SER A 20 23.51 -44.88 -13.01
N PHE A 21 23.76 -44.36 -11.82
CA PHE A 21 23.68 -42.90 -11.57
C PHE A 21 24.67 -42.12 -12.44
N LEU A 22 25.89 -42.58 -12.58
CA LEU A 22 26.89 -41.90 -13.44
C LEU A 22 26.52 -41.90 -14.91
N VAL A 23 25.90 -42.97 -15.40
CA VAL A 23 25.46 -43.08 -16.81
C VAL A 23 24.21 -42.21 -17.03
N PHE A 24 23.26 -42.24 -16.13
CA PHE A 24 21.99 -41.52 -16.29
C PHE A 24 22.00 -40.10 -15.73
N LYS A 25 23.04 -39.64 -15.01
CA LYS A 25 23.10 -38.29 -14.44
C LYS A 25 22.96 -37.18 -15.49
N THR A 26 23.33 -37.43 -16.75
CA THR A 26 23.18 -36.48 -17.87
C THR A 26 21.74 -36.36 -18.34
N PHE A 27 20.92 -37.39 -18.11
CA PHE A 27 19.48 -37.41 -18.43
C PHE A 27 18.61 -37.00 -17.26
N LEU A 28 19.17 -36.95 -16.04
CA LEU A 28 18.48 -36.45 -14.87
C LEU A 28 18.29 -34.92 -14.98
N PRO A 29 17.14 -34.38 -14.55
CA PRO A 29 16.98 -32.92 -14.46
C PRO A 29 18.14 -32.33 -13.65
N LYS A 30 18.75 -31.26 -14.14
CA LYS A 30 19.94 -30.63 -13.50
C LYS A 30 19.74 -30.25 -12.04
N LYS A 31 18.50 -30.32 -11.54
CA LYS A 31 18.12 -30.17 -10.12
C LYS A 31 17.05 -31.20 -9.77
N LEU A 32 17.43 -32.32 -9.16
CA LEU A 32 16.49 -33.30 -8.56
C LEU A 32 15.77 -32.74 -7.33
N PHE A 33 16.40 -31.80 -6.65
CA PHE A 33 15.81 -30.96 -5.62
C PHE A 33 16.15 -29.52 -5.99
N PRO A 34 15.19 -28.63 -6.21
CA PRO A 34 15.52 -27.24 -6.33
C PRO A 34 16.06 -26.77 -4.98
N GLU A 35 17.38 -26.61 -4.89
CA GLU A 35 17.99 -25.73 -3.89
C GLU A 35 17.37 -24.36 -4.16
N ASN A 36 16.53 -23.91 -3.27
CA ASN A 36 15.68 -22.75 -3.43
C ASN A 36 14.60 -22.91 -4.53
N ALA A 37 13.63 -23.77 -4.31
CA ALA A 37 12.31 -23.61 -4.93
C ALA A 37 11.57 -22.42 -4.30
N VAL A 38 12.23 -21.30 -4.13
CA VAL A 38 11.57 -20.01 -4.20
C VAL A 38 11.36 -19.81 -5.69
N SER A 39 10.12 -19.93 -6.09
CA SER A 39 9.67 -19.71 -7.44
C SER A 39 10.11 -18.32 -7.91
N SER A 40 11.34 -18.23 -8.43
CA SER A 40 11.86 -17.03 -9.08
C SER A 40 11.13 -16.72 -10.40
N LYS A 41 10.17 -17.54 -10.81
CA LYS A 41 9.50 -17.42 -12.11
C LYS A 41 8.37 -16.39 -12.16
N ASN A 42 7.95 -15.80 -11.04
CA ASN A 42 6.90 -14.76 -11.01
C ASN A 42 7.27 -13.53 -10.19
N ILE A 43 8.56 -13.31 -9.92
CA ILE A 43 9.00 -12.04 -9.34
C ILE A 43 9.02 -11.05 -10.50
N VAL A 44 8.04 -10.17 -10.55
CA VAL A 44 8.14 -8.95 -11.36
C VAL A 44 9.25 -8.13 -10.71
N VAL A 45 10.42 -8.15 -11.30
CA VAL A 45 11.55 -7.37 -10.79
C VAL A 45 11.32 -5.92 -11.20
N ASP A 46 11.26 -5.05 -10.23
CA ASP A 46 11.22 -3.61 -10.41
C ASP A 46 12.52 -3.16 -11.07
N SER A 47 12.44 -2.73 -12.34
CA SER A 47 13.62 -2.32 -13.10
C SER A 47 14.32 -1.10 -12.51
N LEU A 48 13.57 -0.21 -11.81
CA LEU A 48 14.14 0.95 -11.13
C LEU A 48 14.95 0.54 -9.90
N LEU A 49 14.57 -0.56 -9.25
CA LEU A 49 15.34 -1.14 -8.16
C LEU A 49 16.70 -1.65 -8.64
N LEU A 50 16.73 -2.38 -9.76
CA LEU A 50 17.99 -2.87 -10.34
C LEU A 50 18.91 -1.74 -10.78
N GLU A 51 18.39 -0.69 -11.42
CA GLU A 51 19.14 0.50 -11.79
C GLU A 51 19.70 1.21 -10.55
N ALA A 52 18.88 1.32 -9.52
CA ALA A 52 19.29 1.93 -8.26
C ALA A 52 20.49 1.24 -7.62
N ILE A 53 20.48 -0.08 -7.60
CA ILE A 53 21.57 -0.89 -7.03
C ILE A 53 22.84 -0.76 -7.89
N ALA A 54 22.71 -0.74 -9.23
CA ALA A 54 23.85 -0.63 -10.15
C ALA A 54 24.57 0.73 -10.08
N GLU A 55 23.84 1.82 -9.78
CA GLU A 55 24.40 3.17 -9.71
C GLU A 55 25.12 3.48 -8.39
N ASP A 56 24.93 2.68 -7.33
CA ASP A 56 25.29 3.06 -5.94
C ASP A 56 26.68 2.60 -5.47
N GLY A 57 27.52 2.07 -6.34
CA GLY A 57 28.83 1.47 -5.99
C GLY A 57 29.81 2.36 -5.20
N ASN A 58 29.47 3.63 -4.84
CA ASN A 58 30.42 4.59 -4.24
C ASN A 58 29.87 5.55 -3.16
N LEU A 59 28.68 5.34 -2.60
CA LEU A 59 28.12 6.29 -1.64
C LEU A 59 28.37 5.86 -0.20
N LYS A 60 29.30 6.53 0.48
CA LYS A 60 29.50 6.36 1.94
C LYS A 60 28.33 6.92 2.74
N SER A 61 27.82 6.16 3.70
CA SER A 61 26.82 6.61 4.67
C SER A 61 27.45 7.57 5.67
N ASN A 62 26.93 8.79 5.79
CA ASN A 62 27.20 9.67 6.95
C ASN A 62 26.10 9.39 7.99
N ASP A 63 26.42 8.65 9.04
CA ASP A 63 25.44 8.25 10.09
C ASP A 63 25.23 9.33 11.15
N THR A 64 24.94 10.57 10.72
CA THR A 64 24.74 11.72 11.62
C THR A 64 23.38 11.68 12.34
N LEU A 65 22.44 10.87 11.88
CA LEU A 65 21.08 10.81 12.45
C LEU A 65 20.95 9.85 13.64
N SER A 66 21.87 8.91 13.84
CA SER A 66 21.77 7.88 14.89
C SER A 66 21.69 8.42 16.31
N ASN A 67 22.29 9.59 16.55
CA ASN A 67 22.30 10.26 17.86
C ASN A 67 21.43 11.54 17.85
N ALA A 68 20.65 11.75 16.80
CA ALA A 68 19.86 12.95 16.64
C ALA A 68 18.66 12.98 17.59
N THR A 69 18.45 14.13 18.20
CA THR A 69 17.21 14.46 18.90
C THR A 69 16.28 15.17 17.92
N ILE A 70 15.08 14.61 17.72
CA ILE A 70 14.08 15.13 16.79
C ILE A 70 13.11 16.01 17.58
N ASP A 71 13.20 17.31 17.42
CA ASP A 71 12.26 18.27 17.99
C ASP A 71 11.25 18.73 16.94
N TYR A 72 10.01 18.95 17.35
CA TYR A 72 8.91 19.23 16.46
C TYR A 72 8.43 20.67 16.52
N LYS A 73 7.95 21.18 15.39
CA LYS A 73 7.22 22.44 15.34
C LYS A 73 5.76 22.22 15.74
N ILE A 74 5.15 23.23 16.36
CA ILE A 74 3.74 23.20 16.70
C ILE A 74 2.90 23.16 15.41
N THR A 75 2.00 22.20 15.31
CA THR A 75 1.05 22.07 14.19
C THR A 75 -0.37 22.08 14.75
N ASN A 76 -1.22 22.97 14.25
CA ASN A 76 -2.62 23.13 14.72
C ASN A 76 -2.73 23.30 16.26
N GLY A 77 -1.70 23.89 16.87
CA GLY A 77 -1.62 24.10 18.32
C GLY A 77 -1.27 22.85 19.13
N VAL A 78 -0.82 21.79 18.50
CA VAL A 78 -0.37 20.53 19.12
C VAL A 78 1.12 20.36 18.85
N LYS A 79 1.89 19.97 19.87
CA LYS A 79 3.28 19.55 19.76
C LYS A 79 3.46 18.23 20.51
N PHE A 80 3.89 17.19 19.79
CA PHE A 80 4.31 15.93 20.39
C PHE A 80 5.64 16.09 21.12
N PRO A 81 5.95 15.22 22.10
CA PRO A 81 7.24 15.19 22.75
C PRO A 81 8.37 14.99 21.75
N THR A 82 9.54 15.48 22.11
CA THR A 82 10.79 15.21 21.40
C THR A 82 11.09 13.71 21.35
N GLU A 83 11.55 13.23 20.22
CA GLU A 83 11.90 11.82 19.99
C GLU A 83 13.39 11.64 19.71
N THR A 84 13.88 10.41 19.93
CA THR A 84 15.22 9.99 19.50
C THR A 84 15.10 9.13 18.25
N PHE A 85 16.21 8.93 17.55
CA PHE A 85 16.22 8.05 16.37
C PHE A 85 15.60 6.68 16.66
N GLU A 86 15.96 6.02 17.77
CA GLU A 86 15.50 4.66 18.07
C GLU A 86 14.01 4.59 18.41
N ASN A 87 13.45 5.62 19.02
CA ASN A 87 12.05 5.71 19.45
C ASN A 87 11.18 6.53 18.49
N TYR A 88 11.69 6.81 17.27
CA TYR A 88 11.01 7.66 16.31
C TYR A 88 9.67 7.05 15.86
N THR A 89 8.60 7.81 16.02
CA THR A 89 7.26 7.55 15.49
C THR A 89 6.81 8.60 14.49
N GLY A 90 7.32 9.84 14.62
CA GLY A 90 6.95 10.95 13.75
C GLY A 90 5.45 11.30 13.79
N ASN A 91 4.74 10.99 14.88
CA ASN A 91 3.31 11.26 15.03
C ASN A 91 2.95 12.75 14.90
N GLN A 92 3.90 13.65 15.11
CA GLN A 92 3.73 15.09 14.84
C GLN A 92 3.30 15.35 13.40
N TYR A 93 3.82 14.60 12.45
CA TYR A 93 3.50 14.78 11.01
C TYR A 93 2.12 14.22 10.63
N LEU A 94 1.46 13.52 11.55
CA LEU A 94 0.07 13.06 11.40
C LEU A 94 -0.96 14.02 12.03
N VAL A 95 -0.57 15.12 12.64
CA VAL A 95 -1.48 16.02 13.38
C VAL A 95 -2.65 16.50 12.51
N THR A 96 -2.43 16.83 11.25
CA THR A 96 -3.50 17.26 10.33
C THR A 96 -4.49 16.12 10.04
N PHE A 97 -3.99 14.91 9.83
CA PHE A 97 -4.80 13.71 9.66
C PHE A 97 -5.57 13.38 10.95
N PHE A 98 -4.92 13.43 12.12
CA PHE A 98 -5.57 13.22 13.41
C PHE A 98 -6.67 14.26 13.70
N GLU A 99 -6.49 15.51 13.29
CA GLU A 99 -7.53 16.54 13.41
C GLU A 99 -8.77 16.19 12.59
N LYS A 100 -8.61 15.65 11.36
CA LYS A 100 -9.73 15.17 10.54
C LYS A 100 -10.43 13.97 11.20
N LEU A 101 -9.67 12.99 11.71
CA LEU A 101 -10.25 11.87 12.48
C LEU A 101 -11.00 12.35 13.73
N PHE A 102 -10.46 13.35 14.44
CA PHE A 102 -11.12 13.91 15.62
C PHE A 102 -12.44 14.60 15.27
N LYS A 103 -12.49 15.36 14.17
CA LYS A 103 -13.72 15.97 13.68
C LYS A 103 -14.74 14.89 13.31
N LEU A 104 -14.30 13.84 12.63
CA LEU A 104 -15.15 12.71 12.25
C LEU A 104 -15.68 11.98 13.50
N GLU A 105 -14.85 11.70 14.52
CA GLU A 105 -15.24 11.05 15.78
C GLU A 105 -16.26 11.88 16.54
N THR A 106 -16.07 13.19 16.63
CA THR A 106 -16.87 14.08 17.48
C THR A 106 -18.15 14.60 16.80
N LYS A 107 -18.09 14.90 15.50
CA LYS A 107 -19.22 15.46 14.76
C LYS A 107 -20.02 14.41 14.00
N LYS A 108 -19.46 13.21 13.78
CA LYS A 108 -20.03 12.13 12.94
C LYS A 108 -20.30 12.56 11.50
N GLU A 109 -19.58 13.56 11.04
CA GLU A 109 -19.72 14.13 9.69
C GLU A 109 -18.36 14.19 9.00
N GLY A 110 -18.37 14.09 7.68
CA GLY A 110 -17.18 14.19 6.85
C GLY A 110 -16.67 12.85 6.35
N ASN A 111 -15.52 12.92 5.70
CA ASN A 111 -14.84 11.81 5.05
C ASN A 111 -13.33 11.92 5.34
N VAL A 112 -12.70 10.81 5.60
CA VAL A 112 -11.24 10.67 5.70
C VAL A 112 -10.81 9.55 4.76
N ARG A 113 -9.86 9.82 3.87
CA ARG A 113 -9.42 8.85 2.87
C ARG A 113 -7.93 8.55 2.99
N ILE A 114 -7.61 7.27 2.90
CA ILE A 114 -6.25 6.74 3.00
C ILE A 114 -5.89 6.03 1.71
N ALA A 115 -4.77 6.41 1.08
CA ALA A 115 -4.15 5.66 0.00
C ALA A 115 -3.10 4.72 0.57
N TYR A 116 -3.27 3.42 0.42
CA TYR A 116 -2.35 2.41 0.92
C TYR A 116 -1.55 1.81 -0.25
N PHE A 117 -0.27 2.08 -0.29
CA PHE A 117 0.67 1.55 -1.28
C PHE A 117 1.56 0.49 -0.64
N GLY A 118 1.75 -0.62 -1.33
CA GLY A 118 2.58 -1.70 -0.83
C GLY A 118 2.98 -2.70 -1.92
N ASP A 119 3.53 -3.80 -1.46
CA ASP A 119 4.03 -4.89 -2.30
C ASP A 119 3.14 -6.16 -2.19
N SER A 120 3.74 -7.35 -2.36
CA SER A 120 3.04 -8.64 -2.27
C SER A 120 2.45 -8.92 -0.88
N MET A 121 2.93 -8.25 0.17
CA MET A 121 2.42 -8.43 1.54
C MET A 121 1.00 -7.88 1.71
N THR A 122 0.63 -6.90 0.90
CA THR A 122 -0.65 -6.18 0.95
C THR A 122 -1.49 -6.31 -0.32
N ASP A 123 -0.91 -6.87 -1.39
CA ASP A 123 -1.63 -7.15 -2.63
C ASP A 123 -2.79 -8.13 -2.39
N GLY A 124 -3.84 -8.06 -3.22
CA GLY A 124 -5.06 -8.84 -3.00
C GLY A 124 -5.85 -8.42 -1.76
N ASP A 125 -5.56 -7.26 -1.19
CA ASP A 125 -6.24 -6.68 -0.01
C ASP A 125 -5.98 -7.46 1.29
N LEU A 126 -4.84 -8.18 1.37
CA LEU A 126 -4.57 -9.14 2.43
C LEU A 126 -4.51 -8.49 3.82
N ILE A 127 -3.71 -7.44 4.03
CA ILE A 127 -3.62 -6.68 5.29
C ILE A 127 -4.64 -5.53 5.28
N VAL A 128 -4.77 -4.85 4.15
CA VAL A 128 -5.50 -3.59 4.01
C VAL A 128 -7.00 -3.77 4.28
N LYS A 129 -7.58 -4.92 3.95
CA LYS A 129 -8.98 -5.25 4.26
C LYS A 129 -9.28 -5.16 5.77
N ASP A 130 -8.44 -5.79 6.59
CA ASP A 130 -8.65 -5.81 8.04
C ASP A 130 -8.30 -4.45 8.66
N PHE A 131 -7.26 -3.77 8.19
CA PHE A 131 -6.92 -2.39 8.59
C PHE A 131 -8.07 -1.41 8.28
N ARG A 132 -8.66 -1.49 7.09
CA ARG A 132 -9.86 -0.74 6.70
C ARG A 132 -11.03 -1.06 7.64
N THR A 133 -11.25 -2.33 7.93
CA THR A 133 -12.33 -2.78 8.81
C THR A 133 -12.20 -2.17 10.21
N TYR A 134 -11.01 -2.17 10.82
CA TYR A 134 -10.79 -1.56 12.15
C TYR A 134 -11.04 -0.05 12.14
N LEU A 135 -10.62 0.65 11.08
CA LEU A 135 -10.90 2.09 10.95
C LEU A 135 -12.39 2.37 10.76
N GLN A 136 -13.08 1.61 9.91
CA GLN A 136 -14.52 1.76 9.66
C GLN A 136 -15.34 1.39 10.90
N GLU A 137 -14.89 0.43 11.70
CA GLU A 137 -15.53 0.09 12.96
C GLU A 137 -15.46 1.24 13.98
N LYS A 138 -14.34 1.94 14.04
CA LYS A 138 -14.14 3.05 14.98
C LYS A 138 -14.76 4.36 14.48
N PHE A 139 -14.65 4.68 13.20
CA PHE A 139 -14.96 6.00 12.64
C PHE A 139 -16.13 6.02 11.65
N GLY A 140 -16.71 4.87 11.33
CA GLY A 140 -17.74 4.73 10.31
C GLY A 140 -17.15 4.63 8.91
N GLY A 141 -18.02 4.49 7.92
CA GLY A 141 -17.68 4.31 6.51
C GLY A 141 -18.04 2.92 5.99
N GLN A 142 -18.31 2.82 4.68
CA GLN A 142 -18.65 1.57 4.00
C GLN A 142 -17.99 1.50 2.63
N GLY A 143 -17.76 0.28 2.17
CA GLY A 143 -17.22 -0.03 0.86
C GLY A 143 -15.76 -0.44 0.87
N VAL A 144 -15.32 -0.98 -0.27
CA VAL A 144 -13.96 -1.52 -0.45
C VAL A 144 -12.97 -0.48 -0.95
N GLY A 145 -13.43 0.76 -1.22
CA GLY A 145 -12.63 1.80 -1.84
C GLY A 145 -12.33 1.53 -3.31
N PHE A 146 -11.14 1.91 -3.77
CA PHE A 146 -10.75 1.83 -5.17
C PHE A 146 -10.37 0.39 -5.59
N VAL A 147 -10.87 -0.03 -6.76
CA VAL A 147 -10.58 -1.34 -7.37
C VAL A 147 -10.16 -1.12 -8.83
N ASN A 148 -9.07 -1.75 -9.24
CA ASN A 148 -8.54 -1.67 -10.60
C ASN A 148 -9.53 -2.22 -11.65
N ILE A 149 -9.34 -1.87 -12.92
CA ILE A 149 -10.06 -2.48 -14.06
C ILE A 149 -9.70 -3.96 -14.18
N THR A 150 -8.41 -4.30 -14.15
CA THR A 150 -7.92 -5.69 -14.07
C THR A 150 -6.92 -5.82 -12.93
N SER A 151 -6.76 -7.02 -12.38
CA SER A 151 -5.81 -7.29 -11.31
C SER A 151 -5.31 -8.74 -11.38
N GLU A 152 -4.00 -8.94 -11.28
CA GLU A 152 -3.39 -10.27 -11.18
C GLU A 152 -3.83 -11.00 -9.89
N SER A 153 -4.22 -10.25 -8.86
CA SER A 153 -4.67 -10.76 -7.56
C SER A 153 -6.19 -10.82 -7.41
N ALA A 154 -6.96 -10.63 -8.49
CA ALA A 154 -8.42 -10.62 -8.42
C ALA A 154 -9.00 -11.87 -7.76
N SER A 155 -8.46 -13.06 -8.07
CA SER A 155 -8.92 -14.34 -7.52
C SER A 155 -8.62 -14.53 -6.03
N SER A 156 -7.58 -13.88 -5.51
CA SER A 156 -7.18 -13.96 -4.08
C SER A 156 -7.81 -12.87 -3.22
N ARG A 157 -8.41 -11.83 -3.83
CA ARG A 157 -9.05 -10.73 -3.11
C ARG A 157 -10.37 -11.18 -2.48
N SER A 158 -10.45 -11.12 -1.16
CA SER A 158 -11.65 -11.55 -0.42
C SER A 158 -12.66 -10.44 -0.12
N SER A 159 -12.29 -9.17 -0.30
CA SER A 159 -13.14 -8.01 0.01
C SER A 159 -14.17 -7.69 -1.07
N VAL A 160 -13.91 -8.07 -2.31
CA VAL A 160 -14.83 -7.96 -3.45
C VAL A 160 -14.50 -9.07 -4.46
N THR A 161 -15.51 -9.72 -5.03
CA THR A 161 -15.29 -10.60 -6.19
C THR A 161 -15.09 -9.72 -7.42
N HIS A 162 -14.05 -9.99 -8.20
CA HIS A 162 -13.64 -9.17 -9.33
C HIS A 162 -13.30 -10.06 -10.52
N GLU A 163 -14.04 -9.89 -11.61
CA GLU A 163 -13.86 -10.58 -12.88
C GLU A 163 -13.78 -9.57 -14.03
N PHE A 164 -13.06 -9.91 -15.08
CA PHE A 164 -12.89 -9.04 -16.24
C PHE A 164 -12.58 -9.85 -17.49
N SER A 165 -12.84 -9.25 -18.67
CA SER A 165 -12.52 -9.84 -19.96
C SER A 165 -11.02 -9.81 -20.25
N GLY A 166 -10.53 -10.72 -21.07
CA GLY A 166 -9.11 -10.84 -21.43
C GLY A 166 -8.61 -9.82 -22.45
N ASN A 167 -9.48 -8.97 -23.00
CA ASN A 167 -9.14 -8.00 -24.07
C ASN A 167 -8.78 -6.59 -23.54
N TRP A 168 -8.41 -6.46 -22.27
CA TRP A 168 -7.84 -5.24 -21.73
C TRP A 168 -6.34 -5.13 -22.02
N LYS A 169 -5.89 -3.98 -22.54
CA LYS A 169 -4.48 -3.62 -22.61
C LYS A 169 -4.10 -2.88 -21.33
N THR A 170 -3.13 -3.43 -20.58
CA THR A 170 -2.68 -2.89 -19.30
C THR A 170 -1.26 -2.40 -19.40
N GLN A 171 -0.98 -1.19 -18.92
CA GLN A 171 0.36 -0.67 -18.66
C GLN A 171 0.50 -0.39 -17.16
N SER A 172 1.59 -0.88 -16.57
CA SER A 172 1.92 -0.71 -15.16
C SER A 172 3.27 -0.03 -15.01
N TYR A 173 3.41 0.86 -14.04
CA TYR A 173 4.67 1.54 -13.71
C TYR A 173 5.82 0.57 -13.34
N LEU A 174 5.49 -0.68 -12.97
CA LEU A 174 6.49 -1.73 -12.76
C LEU A 174 7.10 -2.28 -14.06
N LYS A 175 6.34 -2.22 -15.17
CA LYS A 175 6.70 -2.88 -16.43
C LYS A 175 7.02 -1.88 -17.54
N VAL A 176 6.49 -0.66 -17.46
CA VAL A 176 6.55 0.34 -18.55
C VAL A 176 7.09 1.67 -18.03
N LYS A 177 8.28 2.07 -18.49
CA LYS A 177 8.88 3.36 -18.10
C LYS A 177 8.21 4.57 -18.75
N ARG A 178 7.72 4.41 -20.00
CA ARG A 178 7.07 5.48 -20.78
C ARG A 178 5.68 4.98 -21.21
N PRO A 179 4.67 5.18 -20.39
CA PRO A 179 3.31 4.76 -20.74
C PRO A 179 2.73 5.64 -21.85
N SER A 180 1.78 5.11 -22.61
CA SER A 180 1.07 5.87 -23.65
C SER A 180 0.19 6.99 -23.10
N ARG A 181 -0.22 6.88 -21.84
CA ARG A 181 -0.91 7.89 -21.02
C ARG A 181 -0.39 7.80 -19.59
N ALA A 182 -0.44 8.90 -18.84
CA ALA A 182 -0.04 8.91 -17.43
C ALA A 182 -0.74 7.80 -16.63
N PHE A 183 0.00 7.18 -15.73
CA PHE A 183 -0.58 6.19 -14.81
C PHE A 183 -1.61 6.82 -13.90
N GLY A 184 -2.64 6.06 -13.55
CA GLY A 184 -3.54 6.40 -12.47
C GLY A 184 -2.89 6.29 -11.11
N VAL A 185 -3.62 6.71 -10.07
CA VAL A 185 -3.17 6.64 -8.68
C VAL A 185 -2.79 5.22 -8.24
N ASN A 186 -3.33 4.20 -8.88
CA ASN A 186 -3.02 2.78 -8.68
C ASN A 186 -1.76 2.28 -9.41
N GLY A 187 -1.01 3.17 -10.08
CA GLY A 187 0.17 2.82 -10.88
C GLY A 187 -0.13 2.10 -12.20
N HIS A 188 -1.38 2.15 -12.65
CA HIS A 188 -1.83 1.49 -13.89
C HIS A 188 -2.60 2.43 -14.80
N VAL A 189 -2.62 2.08 -16.08
CA VAL A 189 -3.57 2.59 -17.06
C VAL A 189 -4.07 1.44 -17.92
N PHE A 190 -5.36 1.42 -18.19
CA PHE A 190 -6.06 0.35 -18.90
C PHE A 190 -6.74 0.92 -20.14
N PHE A 191 -6.74 0.14 -21.23
CA PHE A 191 -7.45 0.48 -22.45
C PHE A 191 -8.31 -0.69 -22.88
N ALA A 192 -9.57 -0.42 -23.20
CA ALA A 192 -10.43 -1.41 -23.83
C ALA A 192 -9.89 -1.70 -25.25
N ASN A 193 -9.77 -2.99 -25.60
CA ASN A 193 -9.43 -3.41 -26.95
C ASN A 193 -10.63 -4.09 -27.56
N ASP A 194 -11.50 -3.28 -28.19
CA ASP A 194 -12.86 -3.61 -28.59
C ASP A 194 -12.98 -4.09 -30.05
N THR A 195 -11.82 -4.46 -30.66
CA THR A 195 -11.76 -4.84 -32.06
C THR A 195 -12.51 -6.15 -32.41
N SER A 196 -12.70 -7.04 -31.43
CA SER A 196 -13.34 -8.33 -31.66
C SER A 196 -14.43 -8.67 -30.63
N ASN A 197 -14.29 -8.20 -29.39
CA ASN A 197 -15.21 -8.48 -28.30
C ASN A 197 -15.36 -7.26 -27.41
N VAL A 198 -16.54 -7.06 -26.84
CA VAL A 198 -16.81 -6.01 -25.87
C VAL A 198 -15.99 -6.23 -24.61
N ALA A 199 -15.20 -5.23 -24.20
CA ALA A 199 -14.49 -5.26 -22.94
C ALA A 199 -15.48 -5.11 -21.77
N TRP A 200 -15.29 -5.89 -20.71
CA TRP A 200 -16.19 -5.87 -19.57
C TRP A 200 -15.45 -6.09 -18.25
N VAL A 201 -16.08 -5.62 -17.16
CA VAL A 201 -15.69 -5.91 -15.77
C VAL A 201 -16.92 -6.25 -14.94
N LYS A 202 -16.75 -7.12 -13.95
CA LYS A 202 -17.81 -7.50 -13.01
C LYS A 202 -17.29 -7.43 -11.59
N PHE A 203 -18.09 -6.85 -10.72
CA PHE A 203 -17.85 -6.78 -9.29
C PHE A 203 -19.04 -7.36 -8.54
N LYS A 204 -18.75 -8.08 -7.45
CA LYS A 204 -19.77 -8.58 -6.54
C LYS A 204 -19.35 -8.33 -5.11
N ALA A 205 -20.22 -7.73 -4.33
CA ALA A 205 -20.03 -7.55 -2.89
C ALA A 205 -19.87 -8.91 -2.19
N THR A 206 -19.08 -8.96 -1.14
CA THR A 206 -18.83 -10.16 -0.34
C THR A 206 -19.51 -10.07 1.02
N LYS A 207 -19.24 -11.03 1.90
CA LYS A 207 -19.70 -10.98 3.30
C LYS A 207 -18.69 -10.25 4.23
N THR A 208 -17.70 -9.57 3.67
CA THR A 208 -16.73 -8.80 4.45
C THR A 208 -17.45 -7.66 5.18
N LYS A 209 -17.20 -7.50 6.47
CA LYS A 209 -17.78 -6.44 7.29
C LYS A 209 -17.52 -5.07 6.64
N PHE A 210 -18.52 -4.19 6.59
CA PHE A 210 -18.52 -2.89 5.93
C PHE A 210 -18.32 -2.90 4.39
N ALA A 211 -18.27 -4.08 3.76
CA ALA A 211 -18.15 -4.26 2.32
C ALA A 211 -19.18 -5.26 1.75
N THR A 212 -20.35 -5.33 2.41
CA THR A 212 -21.47 -6.19 2.01
C THR A 212 -22.26 -5.63 0.83
N ASP A 213 -21.90 -4.44 0.39
CA ASP A 213 -22.47 -3.70 -0.74
C ASP A 213 -21.36 -3.01 -1.52
N LEU A 214 -21.71 -2.58 -2.74
CA LEU A 214 -20.91 -1.74 -3.62
C LEU A 214 -21.54 -0.33 -3.62
N PRO A 215 -21.23 0.52 -2.62
CA PRO A 215 -21.87 1.82 -2.51
C PRO A 215 -21.35 2.76 -3.59
N LYS A 216 -22.25 3.52 -4.19
CA LYS A 216 -22.02 4.61 -5.15
C LYS A 216 -20.92 4.29 -6.19
N PRO A 217 -21.07 3.23 -7.00
CA PRO A 217 -20.05 2.81 -7.96
C PRO A 217 -19.65 3.96 -8.89
N THR A 218 -18.38 4.35 -8.86
CA THR A 218 -17.87 5.47 -9.66
C THR A 218 -16.67 5.04 -10.49
N LEU A 219 -16.77 5.13 -11.81
CA LEU A 219 -15.70 4.84 -12.77
C LEU A 219 -14.78 6.04 -12.92
N PHE A 220 -13.44 5.79 -12.87
CA PHE A 220 -12.40 6.79 -13.13
C PHE A 220 -11.73 6.54 -14.48
N TYR A 221 -11.61 7.59 -15.31
CA TYR A 221 -11.01 7.53 -16.64
C TYR A 221 -10.36 8.86 -17.01
N GLY A 222 -9.45 8.86 -17.98
CA GLY A 222 -8.69 10.03 -18.38
C GLY A 222 -9.23 10.75 -19.61
N SER A 223 -8.47 11.72 -20.10
CA SER A 223 -8.78 12.47 -21.32
C SER A 223 -8.52 11.66 -22.58
N SER A 224 -9.37 11.85 -23.59
CA SER A 224 -9.21 11.25 -24.92
C SER A 224 -9.86 12.12 -26.00
N SER A 225 -9.38 12.00 -27.23
CA SER A 225 -10.06 12.53 -28.41
C SER A 225 -11.32 11.75 -28.76
N ASN A 226 -11.39 10.46 -28.37
CA ASN A 226 -12.58 9.63 -28.57
C ASN A 226 -13.71 10.11 -27.65
N LYS A 227 -14.80 10.64 -28.23
CA LYS A 227 -16.00 11.11 -27.52
C LYS A 227 -17.20 10.17 -27.67
N GLU A 228 -17.04 9.01 -28.33
CA GLU A 228 -18.13 8.09 -28.61
C GLU A 228 -18.20 6.92 -27.62
N GLY A 229 -17.28 6.85 -26.69
CA GLY A 229 -17.23 5.83 -25.64
C GLY A 229 -18.47 5.82 -24.76
N LYS A 230 -19.00 4.63 -24.50
CA LYS A 230 -20.18 4.38 -23.66
C LYS A 230 -19.94 3.22 -22.72
N VAL A 231 -20.55 3.27 -21.55
CA VAL A 231 -20.65 2.15 -20.62
C VAL A 231 -22.08 1.70 -20.49
N PHE A 232 -22.27 0.39 -20.46
CA PHE A 232 -23.55 -0.28 -20.25
C PHE A 232 -23.46 -1.05 -18.97
N TYR A 233 -24.36 -0.85 -18.03
CA TYR A 233 -24.37 -1.62 -16.80
C TYR A 233 -25.78 -2.04 -16.40
N THR A 234 -25.88 -3.16 -15.69
CA THR A 234 -27.15 -3.70 -15.22
C THR A 234 -27.45 -3.20 -13.80
N SER A 235 -28.69 -2.75 -13.59
CA SER A 235 -29.26 -2.39 -12.29
C SER A 235 -30.62 -3.06 -12.19
N GLY A 236 -30.70 -4.15 -11.41
CA GLY A 236 -31.88 -5.04 -11.44
C GLY A 236 -32.04 -5.72 -12.79
N ALA A 237 -33.23 -5.57 -13.42
CA ALA A 237 -33.54 -6.09 -14.77
C ALA A 237 -33.16 -5.12 -15.89
N ASP A 238 -32.85 -3.87 -15.58
CA ASP A 238 -32.62 -2.82 -16.57
C ASP A 238 -31.16 -2.71 -16.97
N THR A 239 -30.92 -2.42 -18.27
CA THR A 239 -29.61 -2.04 -18.76
C THR A 239 -29.57 -0.51 -18.93
N ILE A 240 -28.71 0.13 -18.17
CA ILE A 240 -28.49 1.58 -18.20
C ILE A 240 -27.27 1.89 -19.06
N VAL A 241 -27.40 2.90 -19.92
CA VAL A 241 -26.33 3.38 -20.79
C VAL A 241 -25.89 4.76 -20.34
N LYS A 242 -24.58 4.95 -20.15
CA LYS A 242 -24.00 6.28 -19.89
C LYS A 242 -22.89 6.58 -20.90
N LYS A 243 -22.90 7.79 -21.47
CA LYS A 243 -21.85 8.28 -22.37
C LYS A 243 -20.64 8.73 -21.52
N LEU A 244 -19.43 8.41 -21.98
CA LEU A 244 -18.19 8.93 -21.41
C LEU A 244 -17.92 10.34 -21.93
N THR A 245 -17.42 11.22 -21.06
CA THR A 245 -17.02 12.59 -21.39
C THR A 245 -15.56 12.83 -21.02
N PRO A 246 -14.59 12.27 -21.80
CA PRO A 246 -13.16 12.26 -21.48
C PRO A 246 -12.51 13.62 -21.78
N ASN A 247 -12.94 14.68 -21.10
CA ASN A 247 -12.52 16.06 -21.37
C ASN A 247 -11.37 16.52 -20.44
N ASN A 248 -11.32 15.98 -19.21
CA ASN A 248 -10.35 16.37 -18.18
C ASN A 248 -9.27 15.31 -18.03
N THR A 249 -8.12 15.67 -17.44
CA THR A 249 -7.02 14.77 -17.12
C THR A 249 -7.52 13.53 -16.36
N VAL A 250 -8.40 13.74 -15.37
CA VAL A 250 -9.13 12.69 -14.66
C VAL A 250 -10.61 13.04 -14.66
N ASN A 251 -11.44 12.13 -15.15
CA ASN A 251 -12.89 12.20 -15.13
C ASN A 251 -13.45 11.14 -14.18
N SER A 252 -14.62 11.37 -13.62
CA SER A 252 -15.37 10.41 -12.82
C SER A 252 -16.80 10.30 -13.31
N LEU A 253 -17.33 9.08 -13.39
CA LEU A 253 -18.70 8.79 -13.78
C LEU A 253 -19.34 7.91 -12.73
N THR A 254 -20.23 8.47 -11.92
CA THR A 254 -21.05 7.69 -10.98
C THR A 254 -22.11 6.90 -11.77
N LEU A 255 -22.11 5.60 -11.60
CA LEU A 255 -23.05 4.70 -12.26
C LEU A 255 -24.39 4.64 -11.52
N SER A 256 -24.34 4.55 -10.18
CA SER A 256 -25.51 4.55 -9.31
C SER A 256 -25.23 5.41 -8.09
N ASP A 257 -26.18 6.20 -7.62
CA ASP A 257 -26.09 6.94 -6.36
C ASP A 257 -26.39 6.06 -5.14
N GLY A 258 -26.99 4.89 -5.36
CA GLY A 258 -27.27 3.87 -4.34
C GLY A 258 -26.19 2.80 -4.27
N SER A 259 -26.42 1.83 -3.39
CA SER A 259 -25.57 0.64 -3.22
C SER A 259 -26.08 -0.52 -4.09
N LEU A 260 -25.15 -1.25 -4.70
CA LEU A 260 -25.42 -2.43 -5.51
C LEU A 260 -24.81 -3.67 -4.86
N LYS A 261 -25.42 -4.84 -5.06
CA LYS A 261 -24.80 -6.14 -4.67
C LYS A 261 -23.86 -6.66 -5.76
N ASN A 262 -24.23 -6.40 -7.01
CA ASN A 262 -23.48 -6.81 -8.19
C ASN A 262 -23.43 -5.65 -9.17
N LEU A 263 -22.31 -5.49 -9.85
CA LEU A 263 -22.11 -4.50 -10.91
C LEU A 263 -21.44 -5.20 -12.10
N ASN A 264 -22.13 -5.24 -13.25
CA ASN A 264 -21.57 -5.69 -14.51
C ASN A 264 -21.49 -4.49 -15.45
N VAL A 265 -20.31 -4.17 -15.94
CA VAL A 265 -20.08 -3.02 -16.84
C VAL A 265 -19.45 -3.50 -18.14
N ASN A 266 -20.08 -3.17 -19.25
CA ASN A 266 -19.56 -3.37 -20.60
C ASN A 266 -19.15 -2.03 -21.19
N PHE A 267 -18.03 -2.01 -21.93
CA PHE A 267 -17.46 -0.81 -22.56
C PHE A 267 -17.61 -0.93 -24.07
N LYS A 268 -18.23 0.04 -24.72
CA LYS A 268 -18.43 0.06 -26.16
C LYS A 268 -17.92 1.35 -26.77
N ASN A 269 -17.27 1.26 -27.92
CA ASN A 269 -16.61 2.36 -28.61
C ASN A 269 -15.66 3.14 -27.68
N ALA A 270 -14.98 2.43 -26.76
CA ALA A 270 -14.19 2.99 -25.68
C ALA A 270 -12.67 2.85 -25.89
N ASP A 271 -12.25 2.44 -27.09
CA ASP A 271 -10.85 2.40 -27.50
C ASP A 271 -10.18 3.78 -27.31
N SER A 272 -8.89 3.77 -27.04
CA SER A 272 -8.09 4.98 -26.78
C SER A 272 -8.49 5.84 -25.57
N ILE A 273 -9.57 5.51 -24.84
CA ILE A 273 -9.90 6.15 -23.57
C ILE A 273 -9.10 5.43 -22.46
N PRO A 274 -8.25 6.15 -21.69
CA PRO A 274 -7.54 5.55 -20.57
C PRO A 274 -8.49 5.36 -19.40
N PHE A 275 -8.56 4.15 -18.87
CA PHE A 275 -9.32 3.80 -17.66
C PHE A 275 -8.37 3.55 -16.49
N TYR A 276 -8.83 3.81 -15.27
CA TYR A 276 -8.02 3.65 -14.06
C TYR A 276 -8.63 2.66 -13.08
N GLY A 277 -9.93 2.66 -12.87
CA GLY A 277 -10.62 1.76 -11.95
C GLY A 277 -11.97 2.27 -11.51
N PHE A 278 -12.53 1.57 -10.54
CA PHE A 278 -13.80 1.90 -9.90
C PHE A 278 -13.58 2.22 -8.42
N ASN A 279 -14.33 3.19 -7.92
CA ASN A 279 -14.41 3.45 -6.50
C ASN A 279 -15.78 3.00 -5.96
N PHE A 280 -15.76 2.37 -4.77
CA PHE A 280 -16.94 1.90 -4.06
C PHE A 280 -16.87 2.39 -2.63
N ASP A 281 -17.45 3.56 -2.36
CA ASP A 281 -17.58 4.12 -1.02
C ASP A 281 -18.86 4.93 -0.86
N ASP A 282 -19.29 5.10 0.38
CA ASP A 282 -20.49 5.85 0.73
C ASP A 282 -20.24 7.36 0.93
N GLY A 283 -18.98 7.82 0.80
CA GLY A 283 -18.57 9.21 0.97
C GLY A 283 -18.61 9.71 2.42
N LYS A 284 -18.70 8.82 3.42
CA LYS A 284 -18.76 9.16 4.85
C LYS A 284 -17.81 8.28 5.65
N GLY A 285 -17.29 8.79 6.77
CA GLY A 285 -16.41 8.00 7.63
C GLY A 285 -15.02 7.81 7.04
N VAL A 286 -14.44 6.61 7.18
CA VAL A 286 -13.07 6.33 6.70
C VAL A 286 -13.08 5.36 5.52
N HIS A 287 -12.33 5.71 4.49
CA HIS A 287 -12.09 4.87 3.31
C HIS A 287 -10.61 4.59 3.16
N VAL A 288 -10.26 3.35 2.80
CA VAL A 288 -8.89 2.93 2.55
C VAL A 288 -8.82 2.26 1.19
N ASP A 289 -8.11 2.90 0.27
CA ASP A 289 -7.85 2.40 -1.07
C ASP A 289 -6.55 1.59 -1.08
N ASN A 290 -6.58 0.39 -1.63
CA ASN A 290 -5.39 -0.45 -1.75
C ASN A 290 -4.79 -0.37 -3.16
N PHE A 291 -3.58 0.18 -3.25
CA PHE A 291 -2.79 0.34 -4.46
C PHE A 291 -1.51 -0.51 -4.47
N SER A 292 -1.55 -1.62 -3.78
CA SER A 292 -0.41 -2.54 -3.68
C SER A 292 -0.19 -3.32 -4.97
N ASN A 293 1.07 -3.57 -5.29
CA ASN A 293 1.49 -4.29 -6.49
C ASN A 293 2.66 -5.22 -6.16
N ARG A 294 2.57 -6.48 -6.54
CA ARG A 294 3.62 -7.49 -6.31
C ARG A 294 4.95 -7.08 -6.94
N GLY A 295 6.04 -7.35 -6.25
CA GLY A 295 7.39 -7.05 -6.72
C GLY A 295 7.82 -5.59 -6.60
N ASN A 296 6.97 -4.71 -6.04
CA ASN A 296 7.22 -3.29 -5.92
C ASN A 296 8.18 -2.97 -4.77
N SER A 297 9.18 -2.14 -5.06
CA SER A 297 10.14 -1.62 -4.07
C SER A 297 9.71 -0.29 -3.44
N GLY A 298 8.68 0.35 -3.97
CA GLY A 298 8.28 1.73 -3.67
C GLY A 298 8.90 2.77 -4.62
N LEU A 299 10.02 2.49 -5.26
CA LEU A 299 10.70 3.41 -6.19
C LEU A 299 9.84 3.82 -7.40
N PRO A 300 9.02 2.94 -7.99
CA PRO A 300 8.14 3.29 -9.10
C PRO A 300 7.15 4.41 -8.82
N LEU A 301 6.83 4.69 -7.57
CA LEU A 301 5.98 5.84 -7.19
C LEU A 301 6.60 7.19 -7.63
N GLY A 302 7.91 7.25 -7.80
CA GLY A 302 8.61 8.42 -8.36
C GLY A 302 8.28 8.72 -9.83
N SER A 303 7.62 7.79 -10.54
CA SER A 303 7.16 7.98 -11.93
C SER A 303 5.76 8.59 -12.04
N PHE A 304 5.10 8.91 -10.96
CA PHE A 304 3.79 9.55 -10.99
C PHE A 304 3.85 10.93 -11.61
N ASP A 305 2.93 11.20 -12.55
CA ASP A 305 2.76 12.54 -13.10
C ASP A 305 2.04 13.45 -12.11
N ILE A 306 2.67 14.56 -11.72
CA ILE A 306 2.17 15.47 -10.70
C ILE A 306 0.76 15.99 -11.05
N ASN A 307 0.52 16.37 -12.31
CA ASN A 307 -0.76 16.95 -12.72
C ASN A 307 -1.87 15.91 -12.65
N THR A 308 -1.59 14.68 -13.08
CA THR A 308 -2.54 13.56 -13.00
C THR A 308 -2.84 13.20 -11.55
N MET A 309 -1.82 13.13 -10.67
CA MET A 309 -2.03 12.84 -9.25
C MET A 309 -2.81 13.95 -8.54
N ARG A 310 -2.53 15.22 -8.82
CA ARG A 310 -3.32 16.36 -8.31
C ARG A 310 -4.77 16.29 -8.78
N ALA A 311 -5.02 15.87 -10.03
CA ALA A 311 -6.38 15.69 -10.55
C ALA A 311 -7.11 14.52 -9.85
N PHE A 312 -6.44 13.44 -9.50
CA PHE A 312 -6.98 12.37 -8.64
C PHE A 312 -7.24 12.89 -7.23
N HIS A 313 -6.28 13.59 -6.64
CA HIS A 313 -6.39 14.14 -5.28
C HIS A 313 -7.59 15.10 -5.16
N ALA A 314 -7.82 15.97 -6.15
CA ALA A 314 -8.97 16.85 -6.20
C ALA A 314 -10.33 16.12 -6.20
N LYS A 315 -10.38 14.84 -6.62
CA LYS A 315 -11.60 14.02 -6.65
C LYS A 315 -11.74 13.05 -5.49
N LEU A 316 -10.63 12.51 -5.01
CA LEU A 316 -10.59 11.47 -3.98
C LEU A 316 -10.24 12.02 -2.59
N ASP A 317 -9.61 13.20 -2.50
CA ASP A 317 -9.28 13.95 -1.28
C ASP A 317 -8.55 13.08 -0.23
N TYR A 318 -7.37 12.60 -0.57
CA TYR A 318 -6.56 11.79 0.35
C TYR A 318 -6.01 12.62 1.51
N ASP A 319 -6.11 12.06 2.72
CA ASP A 319 -5.62 12.65 3.98
C ASP A 319 -4.34 12.00 4.46
N LEU A 320 -4.17 10.72 4.14
CA LEU A 320 -3.02 9.93 4.51
C LEU A 320 -2.58 9.04 3.34
N ILE A 321 -1.28 8.99 3.10
CA ILE A 321 -0.63 7.96 2.29
C ILE A 321 0.13 7.03 3.21
N VAL A 322 -0.12 5.74 3.11
CA VAL A 322 0.64 4.67 3.78
C VAL A 322 1.56 4.01 2.76
N LEU A 323 2.84 3.86 3.11
CA LEU A 323 3.86 3.19 2.31
C LEU A 323 4.37 1.97 3.08
N GLN A 324 4.05 0.75 2.62
CA GLN A 324 4.55 -0.51 3.20
C GLN A 324 5.36 -1.26 2.18
N TYR A 325 6.68 -1.11 2.25
CA TYR A 325 7.64 -1.72 1.34
C TYR A 325 8.83 -2.30 2.10
N GLY A 326 9.64 -3.09 1.41
CA GLY A 326 10.90 -3.59 1.93
C GLY A 326 11.17 -5.04 1.58
N THR A 327 10.15 -5.90 1.53
CA THR A 327 10.31 -7.33 1.23
C THR A 327 11.10 -7.59 -0.05
N ASN A 328 10.84 -6.82 -1.09
CA ASN A 328 11.53 -6.94 -2.38
C ASN A 328 12.94 -6.34 -2.38
N VAL A 329 13.26 -5.50 -1.39
CA VAL A 329 14.57 -4.83 -1.25
C VAL A 329 15.58 -5.70 -0.51
N LEU A 330 15.11 -6.64 0.32
CA LEU A 330 15.97 -7.53 1.13
C LEU A 330 16.80 -8.53 0.31
N ASN A 331 16.46 -8.82 -0.94
CA ASN A 331 16.98 -9.95 -1.69
C ASN A 331 18.30 -9.68 -2.44
N TYR A 332 18.96 -8.53 -2.22
CA TYR A 332 20.07 -8.09 -3.07
C TYR A 332 21.46 -8.18 -2.42
N GLY A 333 21.59 -8.92 -1.31
CA GLY A 333 22.89 -9.30 -0.73
C GLY A 333 23.70 -8.15 -0.13
N THR A 334 23.13 -6.94 -0.05
CA THR A 334 23.77 -5.77 0.59
C THR A 334 23.21 -5.53 1.99
N LEU A 335 24.03 -5.05 2.88
CA LEU A 335 23.62 -4.53 4.19
C LEU A 335 23.67 -2.99 4.25
N ASP A 336 24.16 -2.35 3.20
CA ASP A 336 24.13 -0.89 3.04
C ASP A 336 22.93 -0.48 2.18
N TYR A 337 21.97 0.20 2.80
CA TYR A 337 20.74 0.69 2.18
C TYR A 337 20.74 2.22 2.02
N THR A 338 21.91 2.88 2.07
CA THR A 338 22.03 4.34 1.87
C THR A 338 21.46 4.80 0.53
N TRP A 339 21.60 4.00 -0.51
CA TRP A 339 21.02 4.25 -1.83
C TRP A 339 19.47 4.24 -1.77
N TYR A 340 18.87 3.28 -1.04
CA TYR A 340 17.44 3.16 -0.90
C TYR A 340 16.86 4.32 -0.06
N GLU A 341 17.53 4.68 1.05
CA GLU A 341 17.23 5.84 1.87
C GLU A 341 17.12 7.11 1.01
N LYS A 342 18.16 7.43 0.23
CA LYS A 342 18.21 8.63 -0.61
C LYS A 342 17.12 8.66 -1.67
N ARG A 343 16.86 7.52 -2.31
CA ARG A 343 15.84 7.43 -3.36
C ARG A 343 14.43 7.51 -2.79
N MET A 344 14.16 6.81 -1.69
CA MET A 344 12.85 6.85 -1.05
C MET A 344 12.55 8.22 -0.43
N THR A 345 13.56 8.95 0.09
CA THR A 345 13.39 10.35 0.48
C THR A 345 12.87 11.21 -0.69
N LYS A 346 13.45 11.04 -1.90
CA LYS A 346 12.98 11.74 -3.11
C LYS A 346 11.55 11.32 -3.48
N VAL A 347 11.25 10.02 -3.42
CA VAL A 347 9.90 9.49 -3.69
C VAL A 347 8.87 10.07 -2.74
N VAL A 348 9.15 10.09 -1.43
CA VAL A 348 8.22 10.66 -0.43
C VAL A 348 7.99 12.15 -0.67
N ASN A 349 9.04 12.92 -0.98
CA ASN A 349 8.91 14.34 -1.30
C ASN A 349 8.10 14.55 -2.60
N HIS A 350 8.33 13.73 -3.61
CA HIS A 350 7.54 13.76 -4.85
C HIS A 350 6.04 13.45 -4.59
N LEU A 351 5.73 12.48 -3.72
CA LEU A 351 4.35 12.22 -3.33
C LEU A 351 3.70 13.40 -2.62
N LYS A 352 4.44 14.17 -1.81
CA LYS A 352 3.93 15.41 -1.20
C LYS A 352 3.61 16.49 -2.26
N GLU A 353 4.36 16.53 -3.36
CA GLU A 353 4.05 17.42 -4.48
C GLU A 353 2.82 16.94 -5.28
N CYS A 354 2.68 15.61 -5.44
CA CYS A 354 1.53 14.98 -6.10
C CYS A 354 0.22 15.16 -5.30
N PHE A 355 0.32 15.12 -3.97
CA PHE A 355 -0.82 15.15 -3.04
C PHE A 355 -0.61 16.23 -1.97
N PRO A 356 -0.81 17.52 -2.32
CA PRO A 356 -0.53 18.62 -1.39
C PRO A 356 -1.36 18.51 -0.10
N GLY A 357 -0.69 18.65 1.05
CA GLY A 357 -1.34 18.60 2.37
C GLY A 357 -1.57 17.20 2.94
N VAL A 358 -1.22 16.15 2.19
CA VAL A 358 -1.34 14.77 2.67
C VAL A 358 -0.31 14.45 3.76
N ALA A 359 -0.70 13.71 4.79
CA ALA A 359 0.21 13.09 5.73
C ALA A 359 0.79 11.80 5.15
N ILE A 360 2.01 11.42 5.55
CA ILE A 360 2.64 10.18 5.07
C ILE A 360 3.04 9.32 6.27
N LEU A 361 2.67 8.03 6.23
CA LEU A 361 3.04 6.99 7.17
C LEU A 361 3.87 5.92 6.47
N ILE A 362 5.07 5.69 6.96
CA ILE A 362 5.96 4.64 6.47
C ILE A 362 5.88 3.46 7.42
N ILE A 363 5.58 2.29 6.89
CA ILE A 363 5.61 1.02 7.61
C ILE A 363 6.85 0.26 7.16
N ALA A 364 7.75 0.03 8.10
CA ALA A 364 9.00 -0.67 7.84
C ALA A 364 8.76 -2.14 7.45
N ALA A 365 9.77 -2.74 6.83
CA ALA A 365 9.75 -4.15 6.48
C ALA A 365 9.45 -5.02 7.71
N ALA A 366 8.62 -6.04 7.49
CA ALA A 366 8.37 -7.10 8.46
C ALA A 366 9.64 -7.93 8.71
N ASP A 367 9.62 -8.77 9.74
CA ASP A 367 10.61 -9.83 9.84
C ASP A 367 10.48 -10.78 8.64
N LYS A 368 11.61 -11.28 8.21
CA LYS A 368 11.77 -12.31 7.19
C LYS A 368 12.86 -13.25 7.66
N SER A 369 12.70 -14.55 7.46
CA SER A 369 13.74 -15.49 7.83
C SER A 369 14.39 -16.14 6.62
N THR A 370 15.67 -16.37 6.74
CA THR A 370 16.54 -17.03 5.75
C THR A 370 17.26 -18.20 6.43
N LYS A 371 17.56 -19.23 5.67
CA LYS A 371 18.28 -20.39 6.18
C LYS A 371 19.78 -20.09 6.30
N TYR A 372 20.30 -20.16 7.52
CA TYR A 372 21.72 -20.11 7.83
C TYR A 372 22.12 -21.50 8.36
N ASP A 373 23.03 -22.16 7.68
CA ASP A 373 23.40 -23.56 7.92
C ASP A 373 22.16 -24.46 7.90
N MET A 374 21.71 -24.95 9.02
CA MET A 374 20.56 -25.86 9.14
C MET A 374 19.36 -25.20 9.82
N GLU A 375 19.45 -23.92 10.21
CA GLU A 375 18.43 -23.22 10.98
C GLU A 375 17.84 -22.03 10.23
N MET A 376 16.54 -21.78 10.42
CA MET A 376 15.88 -20.58 9.98
C MET A 376 16.08 -19.47 11.01
N LYS A 377 16.62 -18.32 10.59
CA LYS A 377 16.87 -17.14 11.45
C LYS A 377 16.43 -15.89 10.74
N THR A 378 16.16 -14.82 11.48
CA THR A 378 15.93 -13.50 10.88
C THR A 378 17.02 -13.17 9.87
N ASP A 379 16.63 -12.74 8.68
CA ASP A 379 17.54 -12.31 7.63
C ASP A 379 18.35 -11.11 8.12
N SER A 380 19.68 -11.19 8.01
CA SER A 380 20.60 -10.16 8.51
C SER A 380 20.38 -8.78 7.88
N ALA A 381 19.72 -8.73 6.73
CA ALA A 381 19.39 -7.48 6.02
C ALA A 381 18.17 -6.75 6.59
N VAL A 382 17.31 -7.39 7.39
CA VAL A 382 16.07 -6.81 7.91
C VAL A 382 16.34 -5.57 8.77
N VAL A 383 17.22 -5.68 9.75
CA VAL A 383 17.53 -4.56 10.67
C VAL A 383 18.19 -3.38 9.96
N PRO A 384 19.23 -3.58 9.09
CA PRO A 384 19.79 -2.50 8.29
C PRO A 384 18.78 -1.79 7.40
N LEU A 385 17.88 -2.54 6.74
CA LEU A 385 16.83 -1.94 5.92
C LEU A 385 15.85 -1.13 6.77
N ASN A 386 15.36 -1.65 7.89
CA ASN A 386 14.48 -0.92 8.81
C ASN A 386 15.11 0.38 9.31
N ARG A 387 16.44 0.37 9.57
CA ARG A 387 17.19 1.57 9.93
C ARG A 387 17.19 2.61 8.80
N ALA A 388 17.41 2.20 7.55
CA ALA A 388 17.33 3.08 6.38
C ALA A 388 15.90 3.62 6.17
N GLN A 389 14.88 2.79 6.40
CA GLN A 389 13.48 3.21 6.32
C GLN A 389 13.12 4.27 7.37
N ARG A 390 13.62 4.14 8.59
CA ARG A 390 13.48 5.15 9.64
C ARG A 390 14.19 6.45 9.26
N LYS A 391 15.40 6.37 8.69
CA LYS A 391 16.17 7.55 8.24
C LYS A 391 15.41 8.35 7.20
N TYR A 392 14.91 7.71 6.13
CA TYR A 392 14.16 8.47 5.14
C TYR A 392 12.81 8.97 5.65
N ALA A 393 12.19 8.30 6.62
CA ALA A 393 11.00 8.82 7.29
C ALA A 393 11.30 10.14 8.03
N ILE A 394 12.39 10.19 8.78
CA ILE A 394 12.85 11.41 9.48
C ILE A 394 13.17 12.52 8.47
N GLN A 395 13.98 12.22 7.45
CA GLN A 395 14.43 13.19 6.45
C GLN A 395 13.29 13.78 5.63
N SER A 396 12.26 12.99 5.39
CA SER A 396 11.09 13.42 4.62
C SER A 396 9.91 13.85 5.50
N GLU A 397 10.11 14.06 6.80
CA GLU A 397 9.05 14.49 7.72
C GLU A 397 7.77 13.61 7.57
N ALA A 398 7.95 12.29 7.66
CA ALA A 398 6.90 11.30 7.61
C ALA A 398 6.81 10.53 8.93
N SER A 399 5.62 10.05 9.28
CA SER A 399 5.45 9.14 10.42
C SER A 399 6.01 7.75 10.11
N PHE A 400 6.35 7.00 11.14
CA PHE A 400 7.02 5.70 11.03
C PHE A 400 6.45 4.67 11.98
N VAL A 401 6.21 3.46 11.47
CA VAL A 401 5.84 2.27 12.23
C VAL A 401 6.87 1.18 11.98
N ASN A 402 7.54 0.72 13.03
CA ASN A 402 8.49 -0.39 12.94
C ASN A 402 7.75 -1.74 13.05
N LEU A 403 7.32 -2.29 11.91
CA LEU A 403 6.57 -3.54 11.89
C LEU A 403 7.40 -4.72 12.40
N TYR A 404 8.69 -4.77 12.10
CA TYR A 404 9.61 -5.78 12.64
C TYR A 404 9.55 -5.85 14.18
N THR A 405 9.68 -4.70 14.84
CA THR A 405 9.58 -4.62 16.31
C THR A 405 8.19 -5.00 16.82
N LEU A 406 7.12 -4.57 16.14
CA LEU A 406 5.75 -4.90 16.52
C LEU A 406 5.42 -6.39 16.39
N MET A 407 6.09 -7.11 15.48
CA MET A 407 5.95 -8.57 15.34
C MET A 407 6.66 -9.35 16.47
N GLY A 408 7.57 -8.71 17.17
CA GLY A 408 8.38 -9.33 18.24
C GLY A 408 9.89 -9.32 17.97
N GLY A 409 10.34 -8.72 16.88
CA GLY A 409 11.76 -8.58 16.54
C GLY A 409 12.39 -9.86 16.02
N ASP A 410 13.63 -10.13 16.43
CA ASP A 410 14.42 -11.28 15.99
C ASP A 410 13.71 -12.62 16.21
N GLY A 411 13.70 -13.48 15.17
CA GLY A 411 13.04 -14.78 15.17
C GLY A 411 11.50 -14.74 15.12
N SER A 412 10.88 -13.56 15.03
CA SER A 412 9.41 -13.47 15.05
C SER A 412 8.76 -14.16 13.85
N MET A 413 9.36 -14.10 12.67
CA MET A 413 8.85 -14.81 11.50
C MET A 413 8.93 -16.34 11.66
N VAL A 414 10.01 -16.86 12.22
CA VAL A 414 10.13 -18.30 12.54
C VAL A 414 9.00 -18.71 13.47
N LYS A 415 8.81 -17.99 14.57
CA LYS A 415 7.72 -18.22 15.51
C LYS A 415 6.35 -18.20 14.84
N TRP A 416 6.10 -17.25 13.93
CA TRP A 416 4.81 -17.12 13.26
C TRP A 416 4.55 -18.23 12.23
N VAL A 417 5.59 -18.84 11.69
CA VAL A 417 5.47 -20.03 10.81
C VAL A 417 5.20 -21.29 11.63
N GLU A 418 5.83 -21.43 12.79
CA GLU A 418 5.85 -22.65 13.60
C GLU A 418 4.72 -22.73 14.62
N GLU A 419 4.09 -21.60 15.00
CA GLU A 419 2.97 -21.61 15.93
C GLU A 419 1.73 -22.33 15.34
N ILE A 420 0.87 -22.85 16.22
CA ILE A 420 -0.34 -23.58 15.84
C ILE A 420 -1.57 -22.83 16.36
N PRO A 421 -2.43 -22.33 15.46
CA PRO A 421 -2.31 -22.32 13.99
C PRO A 421 -1.37 -21.22 13.51
N ALA A 422 -0.59 -21.52 12.45
CA ALA A 422 0.41 -20.63 11.91
C ALA A 422 -0.16 -19.27 11.46
N LYS A 423 0.67 -18.20 11.56
CA LYS A 423 0.37 -16.85 11.06
C LYS A 423 1.12 -16.51 9.75
N ALA A 424 2.17 -17.25 9.44
CA ALA A 424 2.95 -17.04 8.21
C ALA A 424 3.05 -18.33 7.39
N ASN A 425 3.41 -18.19 6.13
CA ASN A 425 3.60 -19.29 5.19
C ASN A 425 4.99 -19.91 5.38
N LYS A 426 5.16 -21.16 4.90
CA LYS A 426 6.44 -21.90 4.98
C LYS A 426 7.57 -21.33 4.12
N ASP A 427 7.33 -20.22 3.40
CA ASP A 427 8.36 -19.44 2.73
C ASP A 427 9.07 -18.46 3.67
N TYR A 428 8.66 -18.40 4.93
CA TYR A 428 9.23 -17.56 5.98
C TYR A 428 9.32 -16.07 5.59
N THR A 429 8.39 -15.62 4.76
CA THR A 429 8.33 -14.27 4.23
C THR A 429 6.90 -13.73 4.24
N HIS A 430 5.94 -14.45 3.63
CA HIS A 430 4.58 -13.96 3.46
C HIS A 430 3.65 -14.44 4.57
N PHE A 431 2.77 -13.54 4.98
CA PHE A 431 1.69 -13.86 5.91
C PHE A 431 0.58 -14.68 5.24
N ASN A 432 -0.06 -15.55 6.01
CA ASN A 432 -1.37 -16.07 5.67
C ASN A 432 -2.47 -15.07 6.14
N HIS A 433 -3.73 -15.40 5.89
CA HIS A 433 -4.85 -14.53 6.29
C HIS A 433 -4.89 -14.20 7.78
N ARG A 434 -4.47 -15.14 8.64
CA ARG A 434 -4.43 -14.94 10.09
C ARG A 434 -3.33 -13.95 10.49
N GLY A 435 -2.12 -14.13 9.96
CA GLY A 435 -1.02 -13.20 10.20
C GLY A 435 -1.28 -11.83 9.61
N ALA A 436 -1.86 -11.76 8.42
CA ALA A 436 -2.27 -10.50 7.81
C ALA A 436 -3.25 -9.70 8.68
N LYS A 437 -4.24 -10.38 9.28
CA LYS A 437 -5.16 -9.76 10.25
C LYS A 437 -4.43 -9.27 11.50
N GLU A 438 -3.46 -10.05 12.00
CA GLU A 438 -2.65 -9.64 13.14
C GLU A 438 -1.79 -8.42 12.82
N VAL A 439 -1.11 -8.40 11.66
CA VAL A 439 -0.35 -7.24 11.18
C VAL A 439 -1.25 -6.00 11.05
N ALA A 440 -2.43 -6.15 10.47
CA ALA A 440 -3.41 -5.06 10.38
C ALA A 440 -3.78 -4.50 11.77
N ASN A 441 -3.96 -5.38 12.76
CA ASN A 441 -4.23 -4.99 14.14
C ASN A 441 -3.05 -4.26 14.79
N LEU A 442 -1.82 -4.74 14.58
CA LEU A 442 -0.60 -4.09 15.09
C LEU A 442 -0.46 -2.67 14.53
N ILE A 443 -0.62 -2.52 13.21
CA ILE A 443 -0.55 -1.20 12.54
C ILE A 443 -1.66 -0.28 13.03
N PHE A 444 -2.90 -0.76 13.10
CA PHE A 444 -4.04 0.01 13.59
C PHE A 444 -3.83 0.45 15.06
N THR A 445 -3.36 -0.46 15.91
CA THR A 445 -3.11 -0.18 17.34
C THR A 445 -2.06 0.91 17.49
N GLN A 446 -0.95 0.83 16.76
CA GLN A 446 0.11 1.83 16.78
C GLN A 446 -0.38 3.21 16.31
N LEU A 447 -1.11 3.26 15.18
CA LEU A 447 -1.71 4.49 14.67
C LEU A 447 -2.72 5.08 15.67
N ASN A 448 -3.54 4.22 16.28
CA ASN A 448 -4.53 4.62 17.27
C ASN A 448 -3.90 5.16 18.56
N GLN A 449 -2.77 4.60 19.02
CA GLN A 449 -2.01 5.15 20.16
C GLN A 449 -1.53 6.58 19.87
N GLY A 450 -1.02 6.83 18.65
CA GLY A 450 -0.67 8.18 18.21
C GLY A 450 -1.88 9.13 18.24
N TYR A 451 -3.02 8.67 17.76
CA TYR A 451 -4.27 9.43 17.78
C TYR A 451 -4.76 9.73 19.21
N GLU A 452 -4.74 8.77 20.13
CA GLU A 452 -5.11 9.00 21.53
C GLU A 452 -4.15 10.00 22.21
N THR A 453 -2.84 9.91 21.91
CA THR A 453 -1.85 10.90 22.37
C THR A 453 -2.17 12.29 21.82
N TYR A 454 -2.51 12.39 20.52
CA TYR A 454 -2.97 13.65 19.92
C TYR A 454 -4.16 14.24 20.68
N LYS A 455 -5.19 13.43 21.00
CA LYS A 455 -6.36 13.88 21.75
C LYS A 455 -6.00 14.39 23.14
N ALA A 456 -5.08 13.74 23.83
CA ALA A 456 -4.60 14.16 25.14
C ALA A 456 -3.85 15.51 25.08
N LEU A 457 -2.97 15.69 24.08
CA LEU A 457 -2.25 16.94 23.85
C LEU A 457 -3.18 18.08 23.43
N ARG A 458 -4.18 17.80 22.62
CA ARG A 458 -5.20 18.76 22.19
C ARG A 458 -6.03 19.29 23.35
N LYS A 459 -6.38 18.47 24.34
CA LYS A 459 -7.12 18.87 25.55
C LYS A 459 -6.32 19.82 26.43
N LYS A 460 -4.98 19.74 26.42
CA LYS A 460 -4.11 20.65 27.20
C LYS A 460 -4.04 22.07 26.60
N LYS A 461 -4.62 22.31 25.43
CA LYS A 461 -4.74 23.63 24.82
C LYS A 461 -5.69 24.47 25.68
N LYS A 462 -5.15 25.46 26.44
CA LYS A 462 -5.98 26.43 27.16
C LYS A 462 -6.94 27.11 26.17
N PRO A 463 -8.22 27.33 26.52
CA PRO A 463 -9.08 28.18 25.72
C PRO A 463 -8.37 29.53 25.52
N ALA A 464 -8.39 30.07 24.31
CA ALA A 464 -7.95 31.42 24.08
C ALA A 464 -8.80 32.32 25.01
N VAL A 465 -8.15 33.06 25.92
CA VAL A 465 -8.80 34.05 26.75
C VAL A 465 -9.50 35.03 25.79
N PRO A 466 -10.82 35.25 25.88
CA PRO A 466 -11.48 36.23 25.05
C PRO A 466 -10.81 37.58 25.33
N ILE A 467 -10.27 38.20 24.31
CA ILE A 467 -9.80 39.59 24.39
C ILE A 467 -11.06 40.39 24.74
N LYS A 468 -11.16 40.87 26.01
CA LYS A 468 -12.12 41.89 26.38
C LYS A 468 -11.85 43.08 25.47
N LYS A 469 -12.75 43.40 24.58
CA LYS A 469 -12.81 44.69 23.94
C LYS A 469 -13.09 45.70 25.05
N ASP A 470 -12.08 46.41 25.49
CA ASP A 470 -12.28 47.61 26.29
C ASP A 470 -13.11 48.58 25.42
N SER A 471 -14.35 48.73 25.81
CA SER A 471 -15.20 49.79 25.31
C SER A 471 -14.68 51.10 25.84
N ALA A 472 -13.95 51.84 25.00
CA ALA A 472 -13.60 53.20 25.27
C ALA A 472 -14.88 54.05 25.37
N ILE A 473 -15.16 54.49 26.57
CA ILE A 473 -16.20 55.48 26.88
C ILE A 473 -15.70 56.81 26.29
N ILE A 474 -16.29 57.20 25.17
CA ILE A 474 -16.15 58.56 24.64
C ILE A 474 -17.02 59.46 25.53
N LYS A 475 -16.38 60.22 26.45
CA LYS A 475 -17.03 61.39 27.08
C LYS A 475 -17.18 62.51 26.04
N ASN A 476 -18.40 62.80 25.68
CA ASN A 476 -18.71 64.08 25.06
C ASN A 476 -18.67 65.16 26.12
N ASP A 477 -17.69 66.02 26.07
CA ASP A 477 -17.73 67.34 26.72
C ASP A 477 -18.33 68.31 25.74
N SER A 478 -19.59 68.70 26.02
CA SER A 478 -20.25 69.84 25.44
C SER A 478 -19.72 71.11 26.12
N VAL A 479 -19.07 71.98 25.38
CA VAL A 479 -18.83 73.37 25.81
C VAL A 479 -19.71 74.27 24.95
N HIS A 480 -20.66 74.90 25.64
CA HIS A 480 -21.36 76.10 25.24
C HIS A 480 -20.48 77.32 25.41
N GLU A 481 -20.81 78.39 24.64
CA GLU A 481 -20.46 79.85 24.77
C GLU A 481 -19.45 80.30 23.72
N GLU A 482 -19.63 81.34 22.98
CA GLU A 482 -20.58 82.48 22.79
C GLU A 482 -20.63 82.84 21.28
#